data_98fde35efe070640efedc5598bd5c63a
#
_entry.id   98fde35efe070640efedc5598bd5c63a
#
_cell.length_a   1.000
_cell.length_b   1.000
_cell.length_c   1.000
_cell.angle_alpha   90.00
_cell.angle_beta   90.00
_cell.angle_gamma   90.00
#
_symmetry.space_group_name_H-M   'P 1'
#
loop_
_entity.id
_entity.type
_entity.pdbx_description
1 polymer ?
#
loop_
_entity_poly.entity_id
_entity_poly.type
_entity_poly.pdbx_seq_one_letter_code
_entity_poly.pdbx_strand_id
1 'polypeptide(L)'
;MANISDVAGNIPKIRAGYRKLLALGEGVASDEFILTIEGYPNLRYLCQSTQLPALMRENIESYGPQGVQFNQQGRYKNAQDVPITFKEVISGESYKAVRDWVKNKKYLTVKIGLAGESFPTSNKNTTVVLEDCWLELEGADLSVEDGASLVRPAG
;
A
#
# COMPACT_ATOMS: atom_id res chain seq x y z
N MET A 1 -30.53 -21.77 -32.85
CA MET A 1 -30.49 -21.66 -31.37
C MET A 1 -29.56 -20.52 -31.01
N ALA A 2 -30.00 -19.50 -30.33
CA ALA A 2 -29.14 -18.41 -29.92
C ALA A 2 -28.10 -18.91 -28.90
N ASN A 3 -26.86 -18.57 -29.11
CA ASN A 3 -25.80 -18.89 -28.16
C ASN A 3 -25.98 -18.00 -26.92
N ILE A 4 -26.34 -18.59 -25.79
CA ILE A 4 -26.62 -17.89 -24.53
C ILE A 4 -25.30 -17.57 -23.79
N SER A 5 -24.18 -18.16 -24.21
CA SER A 5 -22.88 -17.92 -23.60
C SER A 5 -22.20 -16.69 -24.24
N ASP A 6 -22.14 -15.60 -23.48
CA ASP A 6 -21.41 -14.40 -23.88
C ASP A 6 -19.91 -14.59 -24.06
N VAL A 7 -19.38 -15.73 -23.64
CA VAL A 7 -17.94 -16.02 -23.63
C VAL A 7 -17.50 -16.83 -24.87
N ALA A 8 -18.45 -17.56 -25.49
CA ALA A 8 -18.10 -18.44 -26.58
C ALA A 8 -17.97 -17.72 -27.93
N GLY A 9 -16.75 -17.50 -28.38
CA GLY A 9 -16.43 -17.27 -29.79
C GLY A 9 -16.71 -15.88 -30.37
N ASN A 10 -17.04 -14.87 -29.53
CA ASN A 10 -17.21 -13.51 -30.06
C ASN A 10 -15.84 -12.82 -30.24
N ILE A 11 -15.13 -13.24 -31.30
CA ILE A 11 -13.79 -12.72 -31.62
C ILE A 11 -13.75 -11.19 -31.77
N PRO A 12 -14.70 -10.51 -32.43
CA PRO A 12 -14.70 -9.05 -32.52
C PRO A 12 -14.77 -8.36 -31.16
N LYS A 13 -15.58 -8.86 -30.24
CA LYS A 13 -15.70 -8.31 -28.89
C LYS A 13 -14.40 -8.51 -28.08
N ILE A 14 -13.79 -9.69 -28.19
CA ILE A 14 -12.51 -9.99 -27.53
C ILE A 14 -11.40 -9.08 -28.07
N ARG A 15 -11.31 -8.90 -29.39
CA ARG A 15 -10.32 -8.01 -30.02
C ARG A 15 -10.53 -6.55 -29.62
N ALA A 16 -11.78 -6.10 -29.52
CA ALA A 16 -12.10 -4.74 -29.07
C ALA A 16 -11.65 -4.53 -27.61
N GLY A 17 -11.93 -5.50 -26.74
CA GLY A 17 -11.45 -5.51 -25.36
C GLY A 17 -9.94 -5.47 -25.25
N TYR A 18 -9.24 -6.29 -26.03
CA TYR A 18 -7.78 -6.33 -26.07
C TYR A 18 -7.17 -4.99 -26.53
N ARG A 19 -7.72 -4.37 -27.57
CA ARG A 19 -7.28 -3.05 -28.04
C ARG A 19 -7.46 -1.96 -26.97
N LYS A 20 -8.58 -2.00 -26.23
CA LYS A 20 -8.79 -1.08 -25.10
C LYS A 20 -7.77 -1.30 -24.00
N LEU A 21 -7.46 -2.57 -23.69
CA LEU A 21 -6.46 -2.91 -22.69
C LEU A 21 -5.06 -2.41 -23.08
N LEU A 22 -4.66 -2.61 -24.34
CA LEU A 22 -3.40 -2.08 -24.86
C LEU A 22 -3.32 -0.55 -24.80
N ALA A 23 -4.43 0.14 -25.05
CA ALA A 23 -4.49 1.60 -24.98
C ALA A 23 -4.36 2.14 -23.54
N LEU A 24 -4.68 1.33 -22.53
CA LEU A 24 -4.49 1.69 -21.12
C LEU A 24 -3.04 1.55 -20.65
N GLY A 25 -2.23 0.79 -21.40
CA GLY A 25 -0.83 0.55 -21.08
C GLY A 25 -0.59 -0.71 -20.25
N GLU A 26 0.65 -0.91 -19.88
CA GLU A 26 1.08 -2.05 -19.08
C GLU A 26 0.71 -1.89 -17.61
N GLY A 27 0.56 -3.02 -16.92
CA GLY A 27 0.34 -3.03 -15.47
C GLY A 27 1.60 -2.65 -14.72
N VAL A 28 1.46 -1.94 -13.62
CA VAL A 28 2.56 -1.62 -12.69
C VAL A 28 2.86 -2.85 -11.83
N ALA A 29 4.14 -3.23 -11.76
CA ALA A 29 4.56 -4.32 -10.90
C ALA A 29 4.48 -3.93 -9.42
N SER A 30 4.25 -4.91 -8.55
CA SER A 30 4.07 -4.65 -7.12
C SER A 30 5.34 -4.19 -6.39
N ASP A 31 6.49 -4.36 -7.00
CA ASP A 31 7.80 -3.87 -6.54
C ASP A 31 8.12 -2.44 -6.98
N GLU A 32 7.30 -1.88 -7.86
CA GLU A 32 7.42 -0.50 -8.34
C GLU A 32 6.67 0.46 -7.43
N PHE A 33 7.21 0.73 -6.25
CA PHE A 33 6.65 1.67 -5.30
C PHE A 33 7.71 2.59 -4.69
N ILE A 34 7.27 3.73 -4.20
CA ILE A 34 8.11 4.70 -3.48
C ILE A 34 7.46 5.02 -2.14
N LEU A 35 8.22 4.85 -1.07
CA LEU A 35 7.89 5.33 0.26
C LEU A 35 8.83 6.46 0.62
N THR A 36 8.29 7.60 1.01
CA THR A 36 9.07 8.75 1.48
C THR A 36 8.61 9.13 2.87
N ILE A 37 9.56 9.23 3.80
CA ILE A 37 9.33 9.65 5.18
C ILE A 37 10.02 10.98 5.39
N GLU A 38 9.31 11.94 5.95
CA GLU A 38 9.85 13.25 6.28
C GLU A 38 11.00 13.13 7.28
N GLY A 39 12.13 13.76 6.97
CA GLY A 39 13.32 13.76 7.83
C GLY A 39 14.23 12.54 7.68
N TYR A 40 13.83 11.50 6.96
CA TYR A 40 14.62 10.26 6.77
C TYR A 40 14.66 9.85 5.30
N PRO A 41 15.43 10.57 4.44
CA PRO A 41 15.42 10.31 3.00
C PRO A 41 16.00 8.93 2.63
N ASN A 42 16.89 8.38 3.44
CA ASN A 42 17.54 7.09 3.16
C ASN A 42 16.59 5.90 3.34
N LEU A 43 15.58 6.01 4.17
CA LEU A 43 14.59 4.95 4.37
C LEU A 43 13.81 4.61 3.11
N ARG A 44 13.73 5.52 2.16
CA ARG A 44 13.15 5.27 0.84
C ARG A 44 13.79 4.09 0.12
N TYR A 45 15.10 3.96 0.22
CA TYR A 45 15.86 2.89 -0.46
C TYR A 45 15.92 1.60 0.36
N LEU A 46 15.63 1.67 1.64
CA LEU A 46 15.70 0.54 2.57
C LEU A 46 14.32 -0.09 2.81
N CYS A 47 13.25 0.52 2.36
CA CYS A 47 11.90 -0.05 2.46
C CYS A 47 11.78 -1.29 1.56
N GLN A 48 11.44 -2.42 2.15
CA GLN A 48 11.23 -3.67 1.43
C GLN A 48 9.76 -3.95 1.13
N SER A 49 8.89 -3.65 2.06
CA SER A 49 7.48 -3.83 1.89
C SER A 49 6.68 -2.76 2.63
N THR A 50 5.60 -2.37 2.03
CA THR A 50 4.59 -1.48 2.60
C THR A 50 3.24 -1.81 1.97
N GLN A 51 2.22 -1.13 2.39
CA GLN A 51 0.88 -1.31 1.87
C GLN A 51 0.26 0.05 1.59
N LEU A 52 -0.47 0.16 0.48
CA LEU A 52 -1.34 1.31 0.29
C LEU A 52 -2.48 1.26 1.32
N PRO A 53 -2.80 2.39 1.98
CA PRO A 53 -3.86 2.40 2.99
C PRO A 53 -5.20 1.99 2.39
N ALA A 54 -5.97 1.23 3.14
CA ALA A 54 -7.32 0.86 2.74
C ALA A 54 -8.23 2.10 2.76
N LEU A 55 -9.13 2.18 1.81
CA LEU A 55 -10.14 3.24 1.73
C LEU A 55 -11.48 2.65 2.16
N MET A 56 -11.98 3.06 3.32
CA MET A 56 -13.20 2.51 3.89
C MET A 56 -14.12 3.60 4.42
N ARG A 57 -15.42 3.30 4.39
CA ARG A 57 -16.45 4.07 5.07
C ARG A 57 -17.17 3.19 6.08
N GLU A 58 -17.73 3.81 7.09
CA GLU A 58 -18.62 3.12 8.01
C GLU A 58 -19.88 2.66 7.27
N ASN A 59 -20.41 1.52 7.66
CA ASN A 59 -21.70 1.05 7.21
C ASN A 59 -22.75 1.45 8.25
N ILE A 60 -23.78 2.16 7.83
CA ILE A 60 -24.93 2.52 8.68
C ILE A 60 -26.09 1.61 8.29
N GLU A 61 -26.50 0.78 9.23
CA GLU A 61 -27.65 -0.09 9.07
C GLU A 61 -28.90 0.57 9.65
N SER A 62 -29.98 0.55 8.91
CA SER A 62 -31.29 0.97 9.37
C SER A 62 -32.35 -0.01 8.90
N TYR A 63 -33.42 -0.12 9.68
CA TYR A 63 -34.52 -1.02 9.36
C TYR A 63 -35.76 -0.20 9.03
N GLY A 64 -36.35 -0.53 7.90
CA GLY A 64 -37.62 0.03 7.46
C GLY A 64 -38.83 -0.78 7.96
N PRO A 65 -40.05 -0.41 7.53
CA PRO A 65 -41.27 -1.17 7.84
C PRO A 65 -41.12 -2.63 7.43
N GLN A 66 -41.70 -3.54 8.22
CA GLN A 66 -41.64 -5.01 7.96
C GLN A 66 -40.24 -5.63 8.00
N GLY A 67 -39.29 -4.99 8.68
CA GLY A 67 -37.95 -5.55 8.85
C GLY A 67 -37.02 -5.47 7.63
N VAL A 68 -37.36 -4.65 6.63
CA VAL A 68 -36.46 -4.41 5.50
C VAL A 68 -35.23 -3.66 5.97
N GLN A 69 -34.07 -4.25 5.74
CA GLN A 69 -32.78 -3.66 6.08
C GLN A 69 -32.30 -2.71 4.98
N PHE A 70 -31.88 -1.52 5.38
CA PHE A 70 -31.22 -0.55 4.51
C PHE A 70 -29.77 -0.37 4.99
N ASN A 71 -28.84 -0.45 4.06
CA ASN A 71 -27.43 -0.16 4.30
C ASN A 71 -27.04 1.10 3.54
N GLN A 72 -26.44 2.05 4.25
CA GLN A 72 -25.91 3.24 3.60
C GLN A 72 -24.47 3.49 4.06
N GLN A 73 -23.72 4.19 3.22
CA GLN A 73 -22.34 4.57 3.55
C GLN A 73 -22.36 5.74 4.54
N GLY A 74 -21.61 5.57 5.63
CA GLY A 74 -21.44 6.57 6.66
C GLY A 74 -20.14 7.37 6.52
N ARG A 75 -19.53 7.65 7.64
CA ARG A 75 -18.31 8.46 7.72
C ARG A 75 -17.12 7.76 7.08
N TYR A 76 -16.23 8.54 6.49
CA TYR A 76 -14.95 8.06 5.99
C TYR A 76 -14.00 7.73 7.16
N LYS A 77 -13.39 6.54 7.12
CA LYS A 77 -12.38 6.13 8.09
C LYS A 77 -11.03 6.66 7.64
N ASN A 78 -10.53 7.67 8.32
CA ASN A 78 -9.28 8.36 7.99
C ASN A 78 -8.08 7.95 8.86
N ALA A 79 -8.30 7.22 9.95
CA ALA A 79 -7.24 6.64 10.78
C ALA A 79 -7.05 5.16 10.41
N GLN A 80 -5.87 4.82 9.92
CA GLN A 80 -5.56 3.47 9.45
C GLN A 80 -4.13 3.09 9.76
N ASP A 81 -3.94 1.80 10.00
CA ASP A 81 -2.64 1.21 10.22
C ASP A 81 -2.06 0.72 8.90
N VAL A 82 -0.81 1.05 8.64
CA VAL A 82 -0.07 0.63 7.46
C VAL A 82 1.19 -0.11 7.88
N PRO A 83 1.35 -1.40 7.52
CA PRO A 83 2.55 -2.14 7.83
C PRO A 83 3.73 -1.66 6.98
N ILE A 84 4.90 -1.55 7.59
CA ILE A 84 6.14 -1.16 6.93
C ILE A 84 7.24 -2.13 7.37
N THR A 85 8.05 -2.60 6.41
CA THR A 85 9.23 -3.42 6.69
C THR A 85 10.44 -2.80 6.00
N PHE A 86 11.51 -2.62 6.74
CA PHE A 86 12.78 -2.10 6.23
C PHE A 86 13.84 -3.19 6.19
N LYS A 87 14.80 -3.02 5.30
CA LYS A 87 16.04 -3.77 5.30
C LYS A 87 17.06 -3.05 6.20
N GLU A 88 17.73 -3.78 7.07
CA GLU A 88 18.82 -3.20 7.83
C GLU A 88 20.14 -3.29 7.06
N VAL A 89 20.97 -2.29 7.24
CA VAL A 89 22.34 -2.25 6.72
C VAL A 89 23.35 -2.33 7.88
N ILE A 90 24.61 -2.68 7.58
CA ILE A 90 25.64 -2.85 8.61
C ILE A 90 25.84 -1.59 9.46
N SER A 91 25.62 -0.42 8.89
CA SER A 91 25.70 0.86 9.63
C SER A 91 24.54 1.06 10.63
N GLY A 92 23.50 0.24 10.59
CA GLY A 92 22.34 0.33 11.48
C GLY A 92 21.40 1.53 11.19
N GLU A 93 21.38 2.01 9.98
CA GLU A 93 20.68 3.24 9.62
C GLU A 93 19.15 3.14 9.74
N SER A 94 18.58 2.01 9.31
CA SER A 94 17.14 1.78 9.42
C SER A 94 16.69 1.73 10.88
N TYR A 95 17.35 0.94 11.69
CA TYR A 95 17.00 0.79 13.09
C TYR A 95 17.19 2.09 13.88
N LYS A 96 18.28 2.82 13.59
CA LYS A 96 18.53 4.13 14.20
C LYS A 96 17.41 5.13 13.89
N ALA A 97 17.02 5.22 12.65
CA ALA A 97 15.96 6.15 12.21
C ALA A 97 14.60 5.80 12.83
N VAL A 98 14.22 4.52 12.80
CA VAL A 98 12.97 4.03 13.38
C VAL A 98 12.95 4.21 14.90
N ARG A 99 14.05 3.91 15.56
CA ARG A 99 14.19 4.11 17.00
C ARG A 99 14.10 5.58 17.41
N ASP A 100 14.71 6.47 16.64
CA ASP A 100 14.63 7.92 16.87
C ASP A 100 13.19 8.41 16.71
N TRP A 101 12.49 7.95 15.69
CA TRP A 101 11.08 8.28 15.45
C TRP A 101 10.20 7.88 16.64
N VAL A 102 10.33 6.64 17.11
CA VAL A 102 9.51 6.11 18.22
C VAL A 102 9.87 6.78 19.54
N LYS A 103 11.17 6.86 19.89
CA LYS A 103 11.60 7.38 21.19
C LYS A 103 11.33 8.87 21.39
N ASN A 104 11.48 9.65 20.34
CA ASN A 104 11.28 11.10 20.41
C ASN A 104 9.82 11.51 20.15
N LYS A 105 8.89 10.55 20.09
CA LYS A 105 7.46 10.81 19.89
C LYS A 105 7.20 11.76 18.71
N LYS A 106 7.83 11.48 17.57
CA LYS A 106 7.68 12.32 16.38
C LYS A 106 6.42 11.98 15.63
N TYR A 107 5.77 12.99 15.11
CA TYR A 107 4.68 12.88 14.13
C TYR A 107 5.22 13.32 12.78
N LEU A 108 5.25 12.41 11.83
CA LEU A 108 5.89 12.63 10.54
C LEU A 108 4.90 12.42 9.39
N THR A 109 5.17 13.08 8.28
CA THR A 109 4.42 12.86 7.04
C THR A 109 5.04 11.73 6.24
N VAL A 110 4.23 10.77 5.86
CA VAL A 110 4.62 9.62 5.05
C VAL A 110 3.88 9.67 3.72
N LYS A 111 4.62 9.54 2.62
CA LYS A 111 4.06 9.47 1.27
C LYS A 111 4.34 8.10 0.69
N ILE A 112 3.30 7.44 0.23
CA ILE A 112 3.37 6.13 -0.42
C ILE A 112 2.73 6.24 -1.79
N GLY A 113 3.41 5.78 -2.82
CA GLY A 113 2.88 5.81 -4.17
C GLY A 113 3.51 4.77 -5.08
N LEU A 114 2.82 4.46 -6.16
CA LEU A 114 3.37 3.62 -7.22
C LEU A 114 4.29 4.47 -8.11
N ALA A 115 5.39 3.87 -8.53
CA ALA A 115 6.35 4.49 -9.42
C ALA A 115 6.95 3.43 -10.34
N GLY A 116 7.15 3.76 -11.60
CA GLY A 116 7.85 2.93 -12.56
C GLY A 116 9.11 3.64 -13.08
N GLU A 117 9.85 3.00 -13.95
CA GLU A 117 11.05 3.58 -14.58
C GLU A 117 10.75 4.91 -15.30
N SER A 118 9.57 5.02 -15.90
CA SER A 118 9.11 6.24 -16.57
C SER A 118 8.69 7.35 -15.61
N PHE A 119 8.53 7.04 -14.32
CA PHE A 119 8.12 7.98 -13.29
C PHE A 119 9.14 7.98 -12.15
N PRO A 120 10.20 8.81 -12.21
CA PRO A 120 11.22 8.90 -11.16
C PRO A 120 10.67 9.37 -9.81
N THR A 121 9.49 9.97 -9.83
CA THR A 121 8.69 10.33 -8.65
C THR A 121 7.39 9.52 -8.68
N SER A 122 6.79 9.31 -7.51
CA SER A 122 5.52 8.61 -7.42
C SER A 122 4.43 9.24 -8.31
N ASN A 123 3.62 8.41 -8.94
CA ASN A 123 2.49 8.86 -9.74
C ASN A 123 1.47 9.59 -8.83
N LYS A 124 1.10 10.82 -9.19
CA LYS A 124 0.16 11.63 -8.40
C LYS A 124 -1.19 10.96 -8.16
N ASN A 125 -1.66 10.17 -9.11
CA ASN A 125 -2.95 9.49 -9.00
C ASN A 125 -2.95 8.32 -8.01
N THR A 126 -1.78 7.76 -7.72
CA THR A 126 -1.61 6.61 -6.84
C THR A 126 -0.86 6.96 -5.55
N THR A 127 -0.46 8.21 -5.40
CA THR A 127 0.25 8.67 -4.21
C THR A 127 -0.74 9.02 -3.11
N VAL A 128 -0.53 8.41 -1.94
CA VAL A 128 -1.26 8.71 -0.72
C VAL A 128 -0.33 9.43 0.25
N VAL A 129 -0.79 10.52 0.82
CA VAL A 129 -0.07 11.28 1.85
C VAL A 129 -0.74 10.99 3.19
N LEU A 130 0.03 10.48 4.12
CA LEU A 130 -0.39 10.25 5.50
C LEU A 130 0.28 11.30 6.37
N GLU A 131 -0.53 12.12 7.02
CA GLU A 131 -0.08 13.19 7.91
C GLU A 131 -0.12 12.71 9.36
N ASP A 132 0.71 13.31 10.19
CA ASP A 132 0.78 13.03 11.64
C ASP A 132 0.94 11.54 11.99
N CYS A 133 1.76 10.84 11.21
CA CYS A 133 2.04 9.43 11.44
C CYS A 133 2.99 9.23 12.62
N TRP A 134 2.69 8.25 13.42
CA TRP A 134 3.56 7.73 14.45
C TRP A 134 3.80 6.24 14.22
N LEU A 135 4.87 5.70 14.77
CA LEU A 135 5.32 4.35 14.49
C LEU A 135 5.37 3.50 15.76
N GLU A 136 4.88 2.28 15.64
CA GLU A 136 5.13 1.21 16.59
C GLU A 136 6.14 0.24 15.98
N LEU A 137 7.24 0.00 16.67
CA LEU A 137 8.28 -0.92 16.22
C LEU A 137 8.04 -2.29 16.84
N GLU A 138 7.95 -3.30 15.99
CA GLU A 138 7.91 -4.70 16.41
C GLU A 138 9.31 -5.22 16.77
N GLY A 139 9.36 -6.23 17.62
CA GLY A 139 10.61 -6.91 17.94
C GLY A 139 11.15 -7.66 16.72
N ALA A 140 12.44 -7.53 16.44
CA ALA A 140 13.12 -8.29 15.41
C ALA A 140 13.72 -9.58 15.98
N ASP A 141 13.44 -10.71 15.34
CA ASP A 141 14.02 -12.00 15.73
C ASP A 141 15.46 -12.12 15.26
N LEU A 142 16.33 -12.51 16.16
CA LEU A 142 17.74 -12.75 15.89
C LEU A 142 18.08 -14.20 16.23
N SER A 143 18.71 -14.92 15.31
CA SER A 143 19.14 -16.30 15.49
C SER A 143 20.56 -16.50 14.99
N VAL A 144 21.38 -17.18 15.79
CA VAL A 144 22.76 -17.56 15.42
C VAL A 144 22.76 -18.61 14.31
N GLU A 145 21.72 -19.43 14.23
CA GLU A 145 21.59 -20.50 13.25
C GLU A 145 21.17 -20.03 11.86
N ASP A 146 20.62 -18.80 11.76
CA ASP A 146 20.08 -18.25 10.53
C ASP A 146 21.03 -17.24 9.88
N GLY A 147 22.15 -17.76 9.35
CA GLY A 147 23.15 -16.93 8.67
C GLY A 147 22.76 -16.42 7.28
N ALA A 148 21.64 -16.90 6.73
CA ALA A 148 21.17 -16.51 5.40
C ALA A 148 20.11 -15.40 5.44
N SER A 149 19.53 -15.10 6.60
CA SER A 149 18.50 -14.07 6.74
C SER A 149 19.10 -12.72 7.12
N LEU A 150 18.46 -11.67 6.59
CA LEU A 150 18.79 -10.30 6.93
C LEU A 150 17.85 -9.78 8.03
N VAL A 151 18.36 -8.92 8.89
CA VAL A 151 17.53 -8.23 9.88
C VAL A 151 16.56 -7.27 9.17
N ARG A 152 15.29 -7.37 9.52
CA ARG A 152 14.21 -6.58 8.92
C ARG A 152 13.39 -5.90 10.00
N PRO A 153 13.72 -4.65 10.39
CA PRO A 153 12.87 -3.89 11.27
C PRO A 153 11.48 -3.71 10.64
N ALA A 154 10.44 -4.02 11.39
CA ALA A 154 9.05 -3.96 10.96
C ALA A 154 8.20 -3.19 11.98
N GLY A 155 7.18 -2.55 11.48
CA GLY A 155 6.25 -1.80 12.31
C GLY A 155 4.96 -1.45 11.59
#